data_64d787b8d65da7ebe1aa84b7ca280ee9
#
_entry.id   64d787b8d65da7ebe1aa84b7ca280ee9
#
_cell.length_a   1.000
_cell.length_b   1.000
_cell.length_c   1.000
_cell.angle_alpha   90.00
_cell.angle_beta   90.00
_cell.angle_gamma   90.00
#
_symmetry.space_group_name_H-M   'P 1'
#
loop_
_entity.id
_entity.type
_entity.pdbx_description
1 polymer ?
#
loop_
_entity_poly.entity_id
_entity_poly.type
_entity_poly.pdbx_seq_one_letter_code
_entity_poly.pdbx_strand_id
1 'polypeptide(L)' 'MVFEMSARVDHIGIATKNLETYTPFWTTVGFTQDEDEVNEEQGVNIRFFSSPNDSSLPRIELLEPLGANSPIGRFL' A
#
# COMPACT_ATOMS: atom_id res chain seq x y z
N MET A 1 8.19 -22.32 19.91
CA MET A 1 7.18 -23.06 19.13
C MET A 1 7.28 -22.72 17.68
N VAL A 2 7.17 -23.70 16.84
CA VAL A 2 7.23 -23.52 15.41
C VAL A 2 5.84 -23.76 14.82
N PHE A 3 5.41 -22.85 13.98
CA PHE A 3 4.19 -23.02 13.20
C PHE A 3 4.54 -23.45 11.81
N GLU A 4 3.84 -24.45 11.33
CA GLU A 4 3.78 -24.71 9.93
C GLU A 4 2.76 -23.77 9.31
N MET A 5 3.26 -22.62 8.88
CA MET A 5 2.40 -21.60 8.33
C MET A 5 2.45 -21.66 6.82
N SER A 6 1.36 -22.05 6.21
CA SER A 6 1.23 -21.96 4.77
C SER A 6 0.76 -20.56 4.36
N ALA A 7 0.15 -19.82 5.28
CA ALA A 7 -0.28 -18.46 5.02
C ALA A 7 0.87 -17.48 5.12
N ARG A 8 0.88 -16.47 4.27
CA ARG A 8 1.85 -15.38 4.32
C ARG A 8 1.13 -14.08 4.12
N VAL A 9 1.80 -12.98 4.47
CA VAL A 9 1.25 -11.66 4.22
C VAL A 9 1.28 -11.40 2.72
N ASP A 10 0.11 -11.13 2.14
CA ASP A 10 -0.03 -10.85 0.73
C ASP A 10 0.23 -9.37 0.41
N HIS A 11 -0.23 -8.49 1.28
CA HIS A 11 -0.03 -7.06 1.11
C HIS A 11 -0.04 -6.34 2.45
N ILE A 12 0.52 -5.14 2.46
CA ILE A 12 0.54 -4.27 3.62
C ILE A 12 -0.02 -2.92 3.17
N GLY A 13 -1.10 -2.49 3.81
CA GLY A 13 -1.71 -1.20 3.54
C GLY A 13 -1.15 -0.13 4.47
N ILE A 14 -0.73 1.00 3.92
CA ILE A 14 -0.16 2.11 4.67
C ILE A 14 -0.93 3.38 4.36
N ALA A 15 -1.56 3.95 5.37
CA ALA A 15 -2.28 5.20 5.22
C ALA A 15 -1.30 6.36 5.09
N THR A 16 -1.54 7.25 4.14
CA THR A 16 -0.69 8.41 3.92
C THR A 16 -1.55 9.61 3.54
N LYS A 17 -1.08 10.80 3.85
CA LYS A 17 -1.75 12.02 3.43
C LYS A 17 -1.47 12.38 1.98
N ASN A 18 -0.39 11.84 1.41
CA ASN A 18 0.03 12.21 0.06
C ASN A 18 0.83 11.09 -0.59
N LEU A 19 0.30 10.54 -1.68
CA LEU A 19 0.97 9.47 -2.40
C LEU A 19 2.32 9.90 -2.96
N GLU A 20 2.40 11.12 -3.50
CA GLU A 20 3.61 11.59 -4.16
C GLU A 20 4.77 11.76 -3.19
N THR A 21 4.48 12.16 -1.96
CA THR A 21 5.52 12.36 -0.95
C THR A 21 6.24 11.06 -0.60
N TYR A 22 5.51 9.97 -0.54
CA TYR A 22 6.05 8.71 -0.04
C TYR A 22 6.41 7.70 -1.13
N THR A 23 6.04 7.97 -2.37
CA THR A 23 6.41 7.09 -3.49
C THR A 23 7.92 6.92 -3.64
N PRO A 24 8.74 7.99 -3.57
CA PRO A 24 10.19 7.82 -3.75
C PRO A 24 10.85 6.89 -2.75
N PHE A 25 10.33 6.82 -1.53
CA PHE A 25 10.86 5.90 -0.54
C PHE A 25 10.82 4.46 -1.06
N TRP A 26 9.65 4.04 -1.55
CA TRP A 26 9.44 2.65 -1.98
C TRP A 26 10.23 2.32 -3.24
N THR A 27 10.28 3.24 -4.20
CA THR A 27 11.05 3.00 -5.42
C THR A 27 12.55 2.98 -5.12
N THR A 28 13.01 3.80 -4.20
CA THR A 28 14.43 3.85 -3.81
C THR A 28 14.88 2.54 -3.16
N VAL A 29 14.03 1.92 -2.35
CA VAL A 29 14.37 0.65 -1.71
C VAL A 29 14.16 -0.56 -2.61
N GLY A 30 13.77 -0.35 -3.86
CA GLY A 30 13.74 -1.41 -4.86
C GLY A 30 12.37 -1.91 -5.27
N PHE A 31 11.29 -1.31 -4.78
CA PHE A 31 9.94 -1.69 -5.23
C PHE A 31 9.61 -1.00 -6.54
N THR A 32 8.78 -1.66 -7.34
CA THR A 32 8.26 -1.11 -8.58
C THR A 32 6.89 -0.55 -8.33
N GLN A 33 6.65 0.69 -8.78
CA GLN A 33 5.34 1.29 -8.72
C GLN A 33 4.44 0.67 -9.79
N ASP A 34 3.31 0.15 -9.36
CA ASP A 34 2.29 -0.40 -10.24
C ASP A 34 1.17 0.63 -10.48
N GLU A 35 0.05 0.19 -11.02
CA GLU A 35 -1.06 1.08 -11.33
C GLU A 35 -1.76 1.59 -10.07
N ASP A 36 -2.31 2.79 -10.17
CA ASP A 36 -3.15 3.34 -9.11
C ASP A 36 -4.59 2.88 -9.30
N GLU A 37 -5.31 2.77 -8.20
CA GLU A 37 -6.74 2.50 -8.20
C GLU A 37 -7.46 3.47 -7.30
N VAL A 38 -8.69 3.79 -7.66
CA VAL A 38 -9.58 4.57 -6.81
C VAL A 38 -10.65 3.64 -6.25
N ASN A 39 -10.77 3.59 -4.94
CA ASN A 39 -11.85 2.88 -4.27
C ASN A 39 -12.79 3.91 -3.66
N GLU A 40 -13.85 4.25 -4.39
CA GLU A 40 -14.79 5.29 -3.95
C GLU A 40 -15.59 4.86 -2.73
N GLU A 41 -15.89 3.58 -2.62
CA GLU A 41 -16.63 3.05 -1.49
C GLU A 41 -15.89 3.27 -0.18
N GLN A 42 -14.57 3.08 -0.19
CA GLN A 42 -13.73 3.32 0.97
C GLN A 42 -13.15 4.72 1.01
N GLY A 43 -13.33 5.49 -0.06
CA GLY A 43 -12.86 6.86 -0.13
C GLY A 43 -11.35 6.99 -0.18
N VAL A 44 -10.69 6.15 -0.97
CA VAL A 44 -9.23 6.17 -1.07
C VAL A 44 -8.73 6.08 -2.49
N ASN A 45 -7.58 6.72 -2.74
CA ASN A 45 -6.71 6.41 -3.85
C ASN A 45 -5.67 5.42 -3.36
N ILE A 46 -5.40 4.39 -4.14
CA ILE A 46 -4.46 3.34 -3.76
C ILE A 46 -3.34 3.28 -4.78
N ARG A 47 -2.11 3.35 -4.32
CA ARG A 47 -0.95 3.14 -5.17
C ARG A 47 -0.26 1.87 -4.75
N PHE A 48 -0.09 0.96 -5.70
CA PHE A 48 0.48 -0.35 -5.44
C PHE A 48 1.97 -0.37 -5.77
N PHE A 49 2.71 -1.13 -4.98
CA PHE A 49 4.13 -1.39 -5.23
C PHE A 49 4.37 -2.89 -5.08
N SER A 50 5.24 -3.42 -5.90
CA SER A 50 5.62 -4.82 -5.84
C SER A 50 7.13 -4.95 -5.98
N SER A 51 7.68 -6.07 -5.50
CA SER A 51 9.09 -6.37 -5.71
C SER A 51 9.22 -7.19 -6.99
N PRO A 52 9.90 -6.67 -8.00
CA PRO A 52 10.05 -7.40 -9.26
C PRO A 52 10.96 -8.62 -9.14
N ASN A 53 11.81 -8.64 -8.13
CA ASN A 53 12.84 -9.68 -7.98
C ASN A 53 12.51 -10.71 -6.90
N ASP A 54 11.48 -10.50 -6.11
CA ASP A 54 11.15 -11.40 -5.02
C ASP A 54 9.65 -11.41 -4.76
N SER A 55 8.97 -12.37 -5.39
CA SER A 55 7.53 -12.51 -5.26
C SER A 55 7.08 -13.00 -3.89
N SER A 56 8.02 -13.38 -3.02
CA SER A 56 7.68 -13.76 -1.65
C SER A 56 7.43 -12.55 -0.76
N LEU A 57 7.86 -11.38 -1.17
CA LEU A 57 7.62 -10.15 -0.42
C LEU A 57 6.18 -9.68 -0.63
N PRO A 58 5.55 -9.14 0.43
CA PRO A 58 4.20 -8.62 0.28
C PRO A 58 4.16 -7.38 -0.63
N ARG A 59 3.01 -7.17 -1.27
CA ARG A 59 2.77 -5.93 -1.99
C ARG A 59 2.55 -4.81 -1.00
N ILE A 60 2.97 -3.62 -1.37
CA ILE A 60 2.74 -2.41 -0.58
C ILE A 60 1.61 -1.63 -1.24
N GLU A 61 0.67 -1.17 -0.44
CA GLU A 61 -0.43 -0.33 -0.89
C GLU A 61 -0.42 0.97 -0.10
N LEU A 62 -0.13 2.08 -0.76
CA LEU A 62 -0.26 3.39 -0.15
C LEU A 62 -1.69 3.86 -0.34
N LEU A 63 -2.33 4.26 0.75
CA LEU A 63 -3.75 4.63 0.80
C LEU A 63 -3.86 6.11 1.13
N GLU A 64 -4.29 6.90 0.15
CA GLU A 64 -4.48 8.34 0.32
C GLU A 64 -5.99 8.63 0.37
N PRO A 65 -6.48 9.36 1.37
CA PRO A 65 -7.89 9.66 1.45
C PRO A 65 -8.35 10.55 0.30
N LEU A 66 -9.53 10.26 -0.24
CA LEU A 66 -10.17 11.13 -1.22
C LEU A 66 -10.71 12.42 -0.58
N GLY A 67 -10.98 12.35 0.74
CA GLY A 67 -11.45 13.50 1.47
C GLY A 67 -11.24 13.31 2.96
N ALA A 68 -11.29 14.41 3.72
CA ALA A 68 -11.02 14.38 5.16
C ALA A 68 -12.02 13.54 5.94
N ASN A 69 -13.22 13.32 5.39
CA ASN A 69 -14.27 12.55 6.05
C ASN A 69 -14.28 11.08 5.68
N SER A 70 -13.39 10.63 4.82
CA SER A 70 -13.24 9.21 4.55
C SER A 70 -12.68 8.51 5.80
N PRO A 71 -12.87 7.19 5.96
CA PRO A 71 -12.31 6.47 7.11
C PRO A 71 -10.80 6.68 7.27
N ILE A 72 -10.05 6.64 6.17
CA ILE A 72 -8.61 6.87 6.20
C ILE A 72 -8.30 8.33 6.55
N GLY A 73 -9.07 9.27 6.00
CA GLY A 73 -8.88 10.69 6.30
C GLY A 73 -9.09 11.02 7.77
N ARG A 74 -10.05 10.37 8.40
CA ARG A 74 -10.29 10.56 9.84
C ARG A 74 -9.22 9.92 10.70
N PHE A 75 -8.59 8.88 10.19
CA PHE A 75 -7.51 8.21 10.89
C PHE A 75 -6.22 9.05 10.87
N LEU A 76 -5.98 9.75 9.80
CA LEU A 76 -4.81 10.59 9.65
C LEU A 76 -5.03 11.96 10.30
#